data_dccb5774f0a8551249ece50d8ce887ca
#
_entry.id   dccb5774f0a8551249ece50d8ce887ca
#
_cell.length_a   1.000
_cell.length_b   1.000
_cell.length_c   1.000
_cell.angle_alpha   90.00
_cell.angle_beta   90.00
_cell.angle_gamma   90.00
#
_symmetry.space_group_name_H-M   'P 1'
#
loop_
_entity.id
_entity.type
_entity.pdbx_description
1 polymer ?
#
loop_
_entity_poly.entity_id
_entity_poly.type
_entity_poly.pdbx_seq_one_letter_code
_entity_poly.pdbx_strand_id
1 'polypeptide(L)'
;MYKRQIVNSDDGLDEISPYAKTNVMQLKDNEITEITIDPKKLKINADKFENLVGQDAKFNADKMLGIFKGEDNDFSKAVCLNAAAGLIVSEKYENYEQAYNYARDFIKSGASYEHLVKIQNV
;
A
#
# COMPACT_ATOMS: atom_id res chain seq x y z
N MET A 1 16.31 -10.35 13.79
CA MET A 1 16.81 -9.75 12.53
C MET A 1 15.95 -8.53 12.23
N TYR A 2 16.53 -7.37 11.95
CA TYR A 2 15.74 -6.16 11.64
C TYR A 2 15.65 -6.00 10.13
N LYS A 3 14.43 -5.99 9.60
CA LYS A 3 14.15 -5.66 8.22
C LYS A 3 13.44 -4.30 8.19
N ARG A 4 13.95 -3.38 7.38
CA ARG A 4 13.42 -2.02 7.24
C ARG A 4 13.48 -1.58 5.79
N GLN A 5 12.57 -0.69 5.43
CA GLN A 5 12.57 -0.03 4.13
C GLN A 5 12.39 1.46 4.34
N ILE A 6 13.11 2.25 3.51
CA ILE A 6 12.88 3.68 3.32
C ILE A 6 12.44 3.83 1.88
N VAL A 7 11.34 4.52 1.67
CA VAL A 7 10.71 4.67 0.36
C VAL A 7 10.59 6.15 -0.01
N ASN A 8 10.76 6.44 -1.29
CA ASN A 8 10.50 7.75 -1.87
C ASN A 8 10.13 7.58 -3.33
N SER A 9 9.03 8.18 -3.74
CA SER A 9 8.52 8.08 -5.09
C SER A 9 8.99 9.22 -5.98
N ASP A 10 9.16 8.95 -7.28
CA ASP A 10 9.58 9.93 -8.29
C ASP A 10 8.58 11.09 -8.47
N ASP A 11 7.33 10.93 -8.03
CA ASP A 11 6.30 11.99 -8.00
C ASP A 11 6.28 12.82 -6.71
N GLY A 12 7.21 12.53 -5.79
CA GLY A 12 7.40 13.27 -4.56
C GLY A 12 6.63 12.73 -3.35
N LEU A 13 5.87 11.62 -3.49
CA LEU A 13 5.26 10.97 -2.33
C LEU A 13 6.35 10.36 -1.44
N ASP A 14 6.17 10.47 -0.13
CA ASP A 14 6.95 9.81 0.91
C ASP A 14 6.47 8.35 1.18
N GLU A 15 5.59 7.85 0.30
CA GLU A 15 5.04 6.50 0.28
C GLU A 15 5.24 5.84 -1.08
N ILE A 16 4.81 4.59 -1.23
CA ILE A 16 4.85 3.89 -2.52
C ILE A 16 3.69 4.37 -3.39
N SER A 17 4.04 5.01 -4.51
CA SER A 17 3.07 5.59 -5.42
C SER A 17 2.47 4.56 -6.38
N PRO A 18 1.16 4.63 -6.67
CA PRO A 18 0.54 3.87 -7.75
C PRO A 18 0.76 4.51 -9.14
N TYR A 19 1.34 5.72 -9.22
CA TYR A 19 1.51 6.48 -10.47
C TYR A 19 2.94 6.48 -10.99
N ALA A 20 3.90 6.53 -10.09
CA ALA A 20 5.32 6.70 -10.41
C ALA A 20 6.16 5.57 -9.81
N LYS A 21 7.39 5.44 -10.27
CA LYS A 21 8.35 4.54 -9.65
C LYS A 21 8.68 5.01 -8.24
N THR A 22 8.90 4.07 -7.36
CA THR A 22 9.33 4.33 -5.99
C THR A 22 10.69 3.70 -5.76
N ASN A 23 11.64 4.50 -5.29
CA ASN A 23 12.96 4.04 -4.90
C ASN A 23 12.89 3.55 -3.45
N VAL A 24 13.42 2.38 -3.20
CA VAL A 24 13.37 1.71 -1.91
C VAL A 24 14.78 1.31 -1.48
N MET A 25 15.22 1.83 -0.34
CA MET A 25 16.41 1.33 0.34
C MET A 25 15.98 0.29 1.38
N GLN A 26 16.36 -0.95 1.19
CA GLN A 26 16.00 -2.07 2.07
C GLN A 26 17.20 -2.52 2.89
N LEU A 27 17.07 -2.48 4.21
CA LEU A 27 17.99 -3.15 5.13
C LEU A 27 17.47 -4.55 5.44
N LYS A 28 18.26 -5.57 5.10
CA LYS A 28 18.02 -6.97 5.47
C LYS A 28 19.37 -7.64 5.75
N ASP A 29 19.46 -8.42 6.82
CA ASP A 29 20.66 -9.21 7.18
C ASP A 29 21.93 -8.36 7.29
N ASN A 30 21.82 -7.12 7.77
CA ASN A 30 22.87 -6.09 7.84
C ASN A 30 23.37 -5.58 6.46
N GLU A 31 22.69 -5.94 5.39
CA GLU A 31 22.99 -5.43 4.05
C GLU A 31 21.92 -4.42 3.62
N ILE A 32 22.38 -3.35 2.97
CA ILE A 32 21.48 -2.35 2.36
C ILE A 32 21.46 -2.60 0.86
N THR A 33 20.27 -2.82 0.33
CA THR A 33 20.04 -2.99 -1.10
C THR A 33 19.08 -1.93 -1.62
N GLU A 34 19.32 -1.47 -2.83
CA GLU A 34 18.40 -0.57 -3.53
C GLU A 34 17.51 -1.39 -4.48
N ILE A 35 16.21 -1.16 -4.38
CA ILE A 35 15.21 -1.73 -5.29
C ILE A 35 14.27 -0.65 -5.79
N THR A 36 13.70 -0.86 -6.98
CA THR A 36 12.70 0.04 -7.55
C THR A 36 11.38 -0.69 -7.70
N ILE A 37 10.32 -0.13 -7.15
CA ILE A 37 8.96 -0.57 -7.36
C ILE A 37 8.38 0.22 -8.52
N ASP A 38 7.97 -0.46 -9.58
CA ASP A 38 7.34 0.13 -10.75
C ASP A 38 5.89 -0.37 -10.85
N PRO A 39 4.88 0.49 -10.61
CA PRO A 39 3.48 0.07 -10.64
C PRO A 39 3.06 -0.48 -12.00
N LYS A 40 3.65 -0.02 -13.11
CA LYS A 40 3.36 -0.54 -14.45
C LYS A 40 3.80 -1.99 -14.61
N LYS A 41 4.94 -2.37 -14.02
CA LYS A 41 5.40 -3.77 -14.01
C LYS A 41 4.50 -4.67 -13.17
N LEU A 42 3.86 -4.11 -12.15
CA LEU A 42 2.86 -4.79 -11.32
C LEU A 42 1.45 -4.75 -11.92
N LYS A 43 1.29 -4.22 -13.15
CA LYS A 43 0.02 -4.05 -13.85
C LYS A 43 -1.00 -3.20 -13.07
N ILE A 44 -0.50 -2.26 -12.27
CA ILE A 44 -1.32 -1.32 -11.51
C ILE A 44 -1.49 -0.08 -12.38
N ASN A 45 -2.74 0.21 -12.75
CA ASN A 45 -3.11 1.39 -13.51
C ASN A 45 -3.88 2.33 -12.58
N ALA A 46 -3.29 3.47 -12.26
CA ALA A 46 -3.92 4.56 -11.54
C ALA A 46 -4.16 5.73 -12.50
N ASP A 47 -5.24 6.50 -12.27
CA ASP A 47 -5.67 7.52 -13.23
C ASP A 47 -4.92 8.83 -13.05
N LYS A 48 -5.05 9.47 -11.90
CA LYS A 48 -4.51 10.81 -11.64
C LYS A 48 -4.01 10.95 -10.21
N PHE A 49 -2.87 11.61 -10.05
CA PHE A 49 -2.28 11.92 -8.74
C PHE A 49 -3.25 12.69 -7.82
N GLU A 50 -4.03 13.60 -8.40
CA GLU A 50 -5.02 14.40 -7.67
C GLU A 50 -6.08 13.54 -6.97
N ASN A 51 -6.29 12.31 -7.42
CA ASN A 51 -7.20 11.37 -6.77
C ASN A 51 -6.73 10.91 -5.39
N LEU A 52 -5.43 11.09 -5.06
CA LEU A 52 -4.88 10.80 -3.73
C LEU A 52 -4.90 11.99 -2.77
N VAL A 53 -5.34 13.16 -3.23
CA VAL A 53 -5.38 14.35 -2.38
C VAL A 53 -6.47 14.18 -1.33
N GLY A 54 -6.04 14.14 -0.05
CA GLY A 54 -6.93 14.15 1.10
C GLY A 54 -7.57 15.53 1.31
N GLN A 55 -8.57 15.56 2.16
CA GLN A 55 -9.25 16.78 2.57
C GLN A 55 -9.34 16.83 4.11
N ASP A 56 -10.53 17.12 4.64
CA ASP A 56 -10.75 17.09 6.09
C ASP A 56 -10.81 15.67 6.65
N ALA A 57 -10.83 15.56 7.97
CA ALA A 57 -10.84 14.28 8.66
C ALA A 57 -12.06 13.41 8.28
N LYS A 58 -13.22 14.03 8.06
CA LYS A 58 -14.44 13.32 7.68
C LYS A 58 -14.30 12.72 6.28
N PHE A 59 -13.84 13.50 5.31
CA PHE A 59 -13.60 13.01 3.95
C PHE A 59 -12.62 11.84 3.94
N ASN A 60 -11.52 11.97 4.67
CA ASN A 60 -10.49 10.91 4.72
C ASN A 60 -11.02 9.64 5.40
N ALA A 61 -11.82 9.78 6.47
CA ALA A 61 -12.47 8.65 7.12
C ALA A 61 -13.47 7.95 6.20
N ASP A 62 -14.29 8.71 5.47
CA ASP A 62 -15.27 8.16 4.51
C ASP A 62 -14.54 7.39 3.38
N LYS A 63 -13.41 7.93 2.87
CA LYS A 63 -12.56 7.24 1.89
C LYS A 63 -11.99 5.93 2.44
N MET A 64 -11.45 5.95 3.65
CA MET A 64 -10.92 4.76 4.31
C MET A 64 -12.01 3.69 4.52
N LEU A 65 -13.20 4.10 4.94
CA LEU A 65 -14.34 3.19 5.10
C LEU A 65 -14.76 2.56 3.77
N GLY A 66 -14.78 3.35 2.68
CA GLY A 66 -15.05 2.85 1.33
C GLY A 66 -14.05 1.79 0.91
N ILE A 67 -12.75 2.05 1.13
CA ILE A 67 -11.69 1.07 0.85
C ILE A 67 -11.92 -0.21 1.65
N PHE A 68 -12.14 -0.13 2.95
CA PHE A 68 -12.36 -1.30 3.80
C PHE A 68 -13.60 -2.11 3.42
N LYS A 69 -14.59 -1.47 2.78
CA LYS A 69 -15.76 -2.13 2.20
C LYS A 69 -15.54 -2.68 0.78
N GLY A 70 -14.33 -2.57 0.26
CA GLY A 70 -13.92 -3.17 -1.01
C GLY A 70 -13.97 -2.25 -2.22
N GLU A 71 -14.06 -0.92 -2.05
CA GLU A 71 -13.94 0.00 -3.18
C GLU A 71 -12.59 -0.16 -3.88
N ASP A 72 -12.62 -0.23 -5.22
CA ASP A 72 -11.44 -0.31 -6.08
C ASP A 72 -11.24 1.04 -6.78
N ASN A 73 -10.35 1.85 -6.23
CA ASN A 73 -10.00 3.18 -6.72
C ASN A 73 -8.51 3.47 -6.51
N ASP A 74 -8.04 4.66 -6.85
CA ASP A 74 -6.61 4.98 -6.73
C ASP A 74 -6.12 5.00 -5.28
N PHE A 75 -6.96 5.39 -4.31
CA PHE A 75 -6.64 5.27 -2.89
C PHE A 75 -6.41 3.82 -2.48
N SER A 76 -7.29 2.90 -2.91
CA SER A 76 -7.16 1.48 -2.57
C SER A 76 -5.89 0.87 -3.19
N LYS A 77 -5.51 1.30 -4.40
CA LYS A 77 -4.25 0.88 -5.04
C LYS A 77 -3.03 1.33 -4.24
N ALA A 78 -3.01 2.61 -3.80
CA ALA A 78 -1.95 3.13 -2.94
C ALA A 78 -1.87 2.37 -1.60
N VAL A 79 -3.00 2.17 -0.93
CA VAL A 79 -3.08 1.41 0.32
C VAL A 79 -2.57 -0.02 0.13
N CYS A 80 -2.97 -0.73 -0.93
CA CYS A 80 -2.52 -2.09 -1.20
C CYS A 80 -1.02 -2.16 -1.48
N LEU A 81 -0.44 -1.18 -2.21
CA LEU A 81 1.00 -1.12 -2.47
C LEU A 81 1.81 -0.94 -1.18
N ASN A 82 1.37 -0.03 -0.32
CA ASN A 82 2.04 0.22 0.95
C ASN A 82 1.84 -0.94 1.95
N ALA A 83 0.67 -1.57 1.98
CA ALA A 83 0.44 -2.82 2.71
C ALA A 83 1.33 -3.96 2.21
N ALA A 84 1.56 -4.06 0.89
CA ALA A 84 2.47 -5.06 0.31
C ALA A 84 3.90 -4.88 0.83
N ALA A 85 4.38 -3.63 0.97
CA ALA A 85 5.69 -3.37 1.59
C ALA A 85 5.75 -3.89 3.04
N GLY A 86 4.69 -3.67 3.82
CA GLY A 86 4.57 -4.23 5.18
C GLY A 86 4.61 -5.75 5.20
N LEU A 87 3.93 -6.41 4.24
CA LEU A 87 3.96 -7.88 4.10
C LEU A 87 5.36 -8.40 3.72
N ILE A 88 6.09 -7.68 2.88
CA ILE A 88 7.49 -7.99 2.54
C ILE A 88 8.40 -7.82 3.77
N VAL A 89 8.26 -6.71 4.51
CA VAL A 89 9.06 -6.45 5.72
C VAL A 89 8.78 -7.47 6.82
N SER A 90 7.54 -7.94 6.95
CA SER A 90 7.15 -8.99 7.89
C SER A 90 7.52 -10.41 7.44
N GLU A 91 8.21 -10.55 6.29
CA GLU A 91 8.66 -11.82 5.71
C GLU A 91 7.52 -12.80 5.37
N LYS A 92 6.30 -12.31 5.25
CA LYS A 92 5.14 -13.11 4.80
C LYS A 92 5.12 -13.33 3.29
N TYR A 93 5.74 -12.42 2.55
CA TYR A 93 5.89 -12.47 1.10
C TYR A 93 7.29 -12.01 0.69
N GLU A 94 7.79 -12.56 -0.40
CA GLU A 94 9.09 -12.16 -0.99
C GLU A 94 8.90 -11.33 -2.28
N ASN A 95 7.70 -11.37 -2.86
CA ASN A 95 7.38 -10.78 -4.14
C ASN A 95 6.27 -9.72 -3.99
N TYR A 96 6.52 -8.50 -4.49
CA TYR A 96 5.57 -7.38 -4.40
C TYR A 96 4.26 -7.65 -5.13
N GLU A 97 4.28 -8.35 -6.28
CA GLU A 97 3.05 -8.65 -7.03
C GLU A 97 2.13 -9.56 -6.20
N GLN A 98 2.69 -10.61 -5.60
CA GLN A 98 1.93 -11.52 -4.74
C GLN A 98 1.41 -10.81 -3.49
N ALA A 99 2.25 -10.00 -2.84
CA ALA A 99 1.88 -9.23 -1.65
C ALA A 99 0.77 -8.21 -1.96
N TYR A 100 0.87 -7.50 -3.08
CA TYR A 100 -0.16 -6.57 -3.54
C TYR A 100 -1.48 -7.26 -3.84
N ASN A 101 -1.44 -8.37 -4.58
CA ASN A 101 -2.65 -9.13 -4.90
C ASN A 101 -3.32 -9.66 -3.63
N TYR A 102 -2.55 -10.15 -2.66
CA TYR A 102 -3.08 -10.59 -1.37
C TYR A 102 -3.75 -9.42 -0.63
N ALA A 103 -3.10 -8.25 -0.52
CA ALA A 103 -3.66 -7.09 0.15
C ALA A 103 -4.97 -6.63 -0.50
N ARG A 104 -5.00 -6.59 -1.84
CA ARG A 104 -6.21 -6.26 -2.61
C ARG A 104 -7.35 -7.25 -2.36
N ASP A 105 -7.06 -8.54 -2.45
CA ASP A 105 -8.08 -9.58 -2.29
C ASP A 105 -8.58 -9.63 -0.84
N PHE A 106 -7.72 -9.37 0.15
CA PHE A 106 -8.09 -9.23 1.55
C PHE A 106 -9.05 -8.04 1.77
N ILE A 107 -8.78 -6.89 1.17
CA ILE A 107 -9.69 -5.73 1.21
C ILE A 107 -11.01 -6.07 0.53
N LYS A 108 -10.98 -6.64 -0.68
CA LYS A 108 -12.19 -7.02 -1.44
C LYS A 108 -13.06 -8.07 -0.74
N SER A 109 -12.49 -8.91 0.10
CA SER A 109 -13.25 -9.90 0.88
C SER A 109 -14.08 -9.28 2.01
N GLY A 110 -13.85 -8.00 2.36
CA GLY A 110 -14.48 -7.33 3.49
C GLY A 110 -13.83 -7.63 4.85
N ALA A 111 -12.81 -8.49 4.90
CA ALA A 111 -12.13 -8.88 6.15
C ALA A 111 -11.50 -7.69 6.87
N SER A 112 -11.01 -6.68 6.12
CA SER A 112 -10.49 -5.44 6.69
C SER A 112 -11.56 -4.63 7.41
N TYR A 113 -12.77 -4.57 6.86
CA TYR A 113 -13.90 -3.90 7.50
C TYR A 113 -14.36 -4.64 8.76
N GLU A 114 -14.48 -5.97 8.71
CA GLU A 114 -14.80 -6.77 9.89
C GLU A 114 -13.78 -6.57 11.01
N HIS A 115 -12.49 -6.47 10.67
CA HIS A 115 -11.44 -6.21 11.63
C HIS A 115 -11.56 -4.82 12.26
N LEU A 116 -11.85 -3.77 11.46
CA LEU A 116 -12.12 -2.43 11.96
C LEU A 116 -13.26 -2.42 12.97
N VAL A 117 -14.39 -3.07 12.65
CA VAL A 117 -15.56 -3.16 13.55
C VAL A 117 -15.19 -3.83 14.88
N LYS A 118 -14.34 -4.87 14.85
CA LYS A 118 -13.86 -5.52 16.08
C LYS A 118 -13.03 -4.57 16.94
N ILE A 119 -12.15 -3.77 16.34
CA ILE A 119 -11.32 -2.79 17.08
C ILE A 119 -12.18 -1.69 17.70
N GLN A 120 -13.22 -1.24 17.01
CA GLN A 120 -14.11 -0.17 17.52
C GLN A 120 -14.99 -0.62 18.70
N ASN A 121 -15.14 -1.92 18.92
CA ASN A 121 -15.99 -2.51 19.98
C ASN A 121 -15.17 -3.05 21.17
N VAL A 122 -13.92 -2.66 21.31
CA VAL A 122 -13.04 -3.05 22.42
C VAL A 122 -13.12 -2.06 23.59
#